data_6dfe4ed877a3592bc450ce1e0a8aa864
#
_entry.id   6dfe4ed877a3592bc450ce1e0a8aa864
#
_cell.length_a   1.000
_cell.length_b   1.000
_cell.length_c   1.000
_cell.angle_alpha   90.00
_cell.angle_beta   90.00
_cell.angle_gamma   90.00
#
_symmetry.space_group_name_H-M   'P 1'
#
loop_
_entity.id
_entity.type
_entity.pdbx_description
1 polymer ?
#
loop_
_entity_poly.entity_id
_entity_poly.type
_entity_poly.pdbx_seq_one_letter_code
_entity_poly.pdbx_strand_id
1 'polypeptide(L)'
;VIRDEDWVLAAGTLRQWTRKLWDFDAAHRHPGKCHGTSTQIGMALGVALAHKTSDRVVVTFQPDGDLMYDAGALWTAAKHEIPLLIVMFNNRAYYNDWQHQIRMARMRGTDEGRAHIGMDLFGPEPDFAALSKSMGVWAEGPIAAPGDIAPAVARALEIVRAGKPALVDVLCRHR
;
A
#
# COMPACT_ATOMS: atom_id res chain seq x y z
N VAL A 1 12.16 9.72 -6.86
CA VAL A 1 12.07 10.17 -5.45
C VAL A 1 12.79 9.21 -4.53
N ILE A 2 12.54 7.89 -4.64
CA ILE A 2 13.10 6.88 -3.71
C ILE A 2 14.39 6.26 -4.24
N ARG A 3 14.71 6.43 -5.51
CA ARG A 3 15.80 5.72 -6.21
C ARG A 3 17.17 5.90 -5.55
N ASP A 4 17.42 7.09 -5.01
CA ASP A 4 18.71 7.46 -4.42
C ASP A 4 18.81 7.16 -2.91
N GLU A 5 17.75 6.57 -2.34
CA GLU A 5 17.70 6.16 -0.94
C GLU A 5 18.28 4.75 -0.74
N ASP A 6 18.74 4.47 0.46
CA ASP A 6 18.94 3.08 0.90
C ASP A 6 17.56 2.52 1.34
N TRP A 7 16.80 2.04 0.36
CA TRP A 7 15.42 1.61 0.55
C TRP A 7 15.27 0.12 0.86
N VAL A 8 14.19 -0.20 1.58
CA VAL A 8 13.71 -1.56 1.83
C VAL A 8 12.25 -1.64 1.38
N LEU A 9 11.93 -2.54 0.45
CA LEU A 9 10.55 -2.82 0.05
C LEU A 9 9.97 -3.87 0.99
N ALA A 10 9.22 -3.43 2.01
CA ALA A 10 8.69 -4.30 3.05
C ALA A 10 7.62 -5.26 2.57
N ALA A 11 6.65 -4.74 1.83
CA ALA A 11 5.57 -5.53 1.25
C ALA A 11 5.06 -4.87 -0.03
N GLY A 12 4.50 -5.65 -0.92
CA GLY A 12 3.91 -5.11 -2.14
C GLY A 12 3.33 -6.18 -3.03
N THR A 13 2.12 -5.94 -3.51
CA THR A 13 1.47 -6.77 -4.52
C THR A 13 1.91 -6.41 -5.93
N LEU A 14 2.50 -5.24 -6.14
CA LEU A 14 3.02 -4.78 -7.43
C LEU A 14 4.31 -5.50 -7.87
N ARG A 15 4.48 -6.75 -7.46
CA ARG A 15 5.72 -7.55 -7.62
C ARG A 15 6.29 -7.55 -9.04
N GLN A 16 5.45 -7.58 -10.06
CA GLN A 16 5.92 -7.62 -11.44
C GLN A 16 6.55 -6.28 -11.86
N TRP A 17 5.97 -5.16 -11.44
CA TRP A 17 6.46 -3.84 -11.78
C TRP A 17 7.66 -3.44 -10.94
N THR A 18 7.65 -3.70 -9.64
CA THR A 18 8.81 -3.43 -8.78
C THR A 18 10.03 -4.22 -9.24
N ARG A 19 9.88 -5.51 -9.57
CA ARG A 19 10.99 -6.34 -10.08
C ARG A 19 11.54 -5.88 -11.43
N LYS A 20 10.75 -5.19 -12.23
CA LYS A 20 11.18 -4.66 -13.54
C LYS A 20 11.84 -3.29 -13.45
N LEU A 21 11.48 -2.50 -12.44
CA LEU A 21 11.82 -1.09 -12.36
C LEU A 21 12.78 -0.74 -11.22
N TRP A 22 12.90 -1.63 -10.22
CA TRP A 22 13.71 -1.42 -9.03
C TRP A 22 14.89 -2.39 -9.01
N ASP A 23 16.02 -1.91 -8.52
CA ASP A 23 17.26 -2.68 -8.45
C ASP A 23 17.37 -3.38 -7.10
N PHE A 24 17.21 -4.71 -7.09
CA PHE A 24 17.29 -5.55 -5.89
C PHE A 24 18.72 -6.09 -5.72
N ASP A 25 19.68 -5.20 -5.63
CA ASP A 25 21.11 -5.46 -5.60
C ASP A 25 21.67 -5.90 -4.23
N ALA A 26 20.87 -5.80 -3.18
CA ALA A 26 21.26 -6.13 -1.82
C ALA A 26 20.19 -6.94 -1.08
N ALA A 27 20.64 -7.80 -0.15
CA ALA A 27 19.76 -8.71 0.59
C ALA A 27 18.67 -8.01 1.42
N HIS A 28 18.94 -6.80 1.91
CA HIS A 28 17.98 -6.04 2.70
C HIS A 28 16.86 -5.41 1.88
N ARG A 29 17.01 -5.32 0.52
CA ARG A 29 16.02 -4.67 -0.35
C ARG A 29 14.63 -5.30 -0.27
N HIS A 30 14.54 -6.60 0.02
CA HIS A 30 13.27 -7.29 0.17
C HIS A 30 13.36 -8.44 1.18
N PRO A 31 12.85 -8.25 2.40
CA PRO A 31 12.98 -9.23 3.48
C PRO A 31 12.14 -10.50 3.30
N GLY A 32 11.33 -10.59 2.26
CA GLY A 32 10.54 -11.78 1.98
C GLY A 32 9.13 -11.46 1.49
N LYS A 33 8.25 -12.45 1.59
CA LYS A 33 6.85 -12.36 1.13
C LYS A 33 5.92 -12.49 2.33
N CYS A 34 4.91 -11.63 2.40
CA CYS A 34 3.71 -11.95 3.13
C CYS A 34 2.72 -12.71 2.24
N HIS A 35 1.99 -13.62 2.83
CA HIS A 35 0.93 -14.36 2.18
C HIS A 35 -0.38 -14.16 2.95
N GLY A 36 -1.44 -13.91 2.22
CA GLY A 36 -2.77 -13.71 2.78
C GLY A 36 -3.20 -12.23 2.78
N THR A 37 -4.48 -12.05 2.67
CA THR A 37 -5.16 -10.77 2.78
C THR A 37 -4.96 -10.20 4.18
N SER A 38 -4.88 -8.90 4.31
CA SER A 38 -4.62 -8.12 5.54
C SER A 38 -3.21 -8.21 6.16
N THR A 39 -2.35 -9.08 5.66
CA THR A 39 -1.03 -9.28 6.29
C THR A 39 0.02 -8.26 5.88
N GLN A 40 -0.21 -7.48 4.83
CA GLN A 40 0.82 -6.60 4.26
C GLN A 40 1.20 -5.45 5.18
N ILE A 41 0.22 -4.77 5.76
CA ILE A 41 0.50 -3.63 6.64
C ILE A 41 1.22 -4.07 7.92
N GLY A 42 0.81 -5.18 8.53
CA GLY A 42 1.46 -5.74 9.71
C GLY A 42 2.90 -6.17 9.44
N MET A 43 3.15 -6.83 8.29
CA MET A 43 4.52 -7.15 7.86
C MET A 43 5.35 -5.89 7.62
N ALA A 44 4.78 -4.88 6.96
CA ALA A 44 5.47 -3.63 6.69
C ALA A 44 5.87 -2.90 7.99
N LEU A 45 4.99 -2.89 8.99
CA LEU A 45 5.30 -2.34 10.31
C LEU A 45 6.43 -3.10 11.00
N GLY A 46 6.42 -4.43 10.95
CA GLY A 46 7.49 -5.26 11.50
C GLY A 46 8.85 -4.98 10.86
N VAL A 47 8.88 -4.86 9.54
CA VAL A 47 10.10 -4.50 8.79
C VAL A 47 10.55 -3.09 9.14
N ALA A 48 9.63 -2.11 9.17
CA ALA A 48 9.96 -0.74 9.52
C ALA A 48 10.47 -0.61 10.97
N LEU A 49 9.89 -1.36 11.90
CA LEU A 49 10.36 -1.42 13.28
C LEU A 49 11.78 -2.00 13.37
N ALA A 50 12.08 -3.05 12.61
CA ALA A 50 13.42 -3.64 12.56
C ALA A 50 14.48 -2.69 11.98
N HIS A 51 14.07 -1.75 11.13
CA HIS A 51 14.94 -0.74 10.53
C HIS A 51 14.84 0.65 11.19
N LYS A 52 14.07 0.79 12.28
CA LYS A 52 13.79 2.09 12.91
C LYS A 52 15.03 2.88 13.33
N THR A 53 16.10 2.21 13.66
CA THR A 53 17.39 2.81 14.06
C THR A 53 18.41 2.88 12.94
N SER A 54 18.04 2.54 11.71
CA SER A 54 18.89 2.65 10.52
C SER A 54 18.48 3.86 9.69
N ASP A 55 19.38 4.29 8.79
CA ASP A 55 19.10 5.36 7.82
C ASP A 55 18.25 4.90 6.63
N ARG A 56 17.72 3.66 6.66
CA ARG A 56 16.98 3.08 5.56
C ARG A 56 15.55 3.56 5.51
N VAL A 57 15.08 3.82 4.30
CA VAL A 57 13.69 4.16 4.01
C VAL A 57 12.91 2.87 3.76
N VAL A 58 12.02 2.52 4.68
CA VAL A 58 11.13 1.38 4.49
C VAL A 58 9.89 1.81 3.73
N VAL A 59 9.62 1.14 2.61
CA VAL A 59 8.50 1.42 1.71
C VAL A 59 7.58 0.22 1.62
N THR A 60 6.29 0.44 1.60
CA THR A 60 5.29 -0.57 1.26
C THR A 60 4.34 -0.08 0.18
N PHE A 61 4.00 -0.96 -0.76
CA PHE A 61 2.89 -0.74 -1.69
C PHE A 61 1.65 -1.40 -1.11
N GLN A 62 0.74 -0.60 -0.57
CA GLN A 62 -0.43 -1.07 0.17
C GLN A 62 -1.67 -1.05 -0.72
N PRO A 63 -2.36 -2.19 -0.93
CA PRO A 63 -3.68 -2.20 -1.56
C PRO A 63 -4.75 -1.59 -0.66
N ASP A 64 -5.68 -0.89 -1.25
CA ASP A 64 -6.85 -0.29 -0.58
C ASP A 64 -7.70 -1.32 0.15
N GLY A 65 -8.13 -2.35 -0.54
CA GLY A 65 -8.95 -3.41 0.04
C GLY A 65 -8.23 -4.19 1.16
N ASP A 66 -6.92 -4.37 1.04
CA ASP A 66 -6.12 -5.04 2.06
C ASP A 66 -6.03 -4.20 3.36
N LEU A 67 -5.90 -2.88 3.24
CA LEU A 67 -5.90 -1.98 4.40
C LEU A 67 -7.26 -1.95 5.12
N MET A 68 -8.36 -2.16 4.43
CA MET A 68 -9.71 -2.21 5.04
C MET A 68 -9.83 -3.30 6.12
N TYR A 69 -9.04 -4.37 6.02
CA TYR A 69 -9.06 -5.44 7.03
C TYR A 69 -8.31 -5.09 8.32
N ASP A 70 -7.28 -4.25 8.24
CA ASP A 70 -6.41 -3.92 9.39
C ASP A 70 -5.99 -2.45 9.40
N ALA A 71 -6.95 -1.55 9.28
CA ALA A 71 -6.71 -0.11 9.36
C ALA A 71 -6.15 0.33 10.73
N GLY A 72 -6.39 -0.44 11.79
CA GLY A 72 -5.85 -0.19 13.13
C GLY A 72 -4.32 -0.21 13.20
N ALA A 73 -3.66 -0.87 12.25
CA ALA A 73 -2.21 -0.85 12.11
C ALA A 73 -1.64 0.56 11.87
N LEU A 74 -2.41 1.47 11.26
CA LEU A 74 -2.03 2.88 11.09
C LEU A 74 -1.85 3.58 12.44
N TRP A 75 -2.77 3.35 13.39
CA TRP A 75 -2.64 3.88 14.74
C TRP A 75 -1.41 3.33 15.46
N THR A 76 -1.12 2.04 15.30
CA THR A 76 0.09 1.42 15.85
C THR A 76 1.35 2.07 15.29
N ALA A 77 1.39 2.32 13.97
CA ALA A 77 2.50 3.03 13.32
C ALA A 77 2.72 4.42 13.93
N ALA A 78 1.65 5.19 14.08
CA ALA A 78 1.70 6.54 14.63
C ALA A 78 2.10 6.54 16.12
N LYS A 79 1.44 5.70 16.95
CA LYS A 79 1.71 5.60 18.38
C LYS A 79 3.15 5.27 18.71
N HIS A 80 3.76 4.40 17.94
CA HIS A 80 5.13 3.94 18.15
C HIS A 80 6.17 4.66 17.29
N GLU A 81 5.74 5.71 16.57
CA GLU A 81 6.61 6.48 15.67
C GLU A 81 7.46 5.56 14.77
N ILE A 82 6.78 4.66 14.06
CA ILE A 82 7.44 3.71 13.16
C ILE A 82 7.57 4.38 11.78
N PRO A 83 8.79 4.72 11.32
CA PRO A 83 8.99 5.41 10.05
C PRO A 83 8.71 4.45 8.89
N LEU A 84 7.56 4.62 8.24
CA LEU A 84 7.11 3.79 7.13
C LEU A 84 6.48 4.66 6.04
N LEU A 85 7.01 4.55 4.82
CA LEU A 85 6.38 5.14 3.64
C LEU A 85 5.36 4.17 3.06
N ILE A 86 4.09 4.52 3.18
CA ILE A 86 2.98 3.74 2.64
C ILE A 86 2.53 4.42 1.34
N VAL A 87 2.80 3.80 0.20
CA VAL A 87 2.25 4.21 -1.08
C VAL A 87 1.07 3.29 -1.38
N MET A 88 -0.14 3.83 -1.20
CA MET A 88 -1.35 3.08 -1.47
C MET A 88 -1.70 3.19 -2.96
N PHE A 89 -2.00 2.05 -3.59
CA PHE A 89 -2.63 2.01 -4.88
C PHE A 89 -4.12 1.66 -4.68
N ASN A 90 -4.92 2.70 -4.79
CA ASN A 90 -6.35 2.68 -4.55
C ASN A 90 -7.08 2.45 -5.88
N ASN A 91 -7.47 1.22 -6.13
CA ASN A 91 -8.27 0.85 -7.29
C ASN A 91 -9.75 0.69 -6.97
N ARG A 92 -10.15 0.99 -5.74
CA ARG A 92 -11.52 0.93 -5.22
C ARG A 92 -12.15 -0.45 -5.32
N ALA A 93 -11.33 -1.51 -5.19
CA ALA A 93 -11.84 -2.86 -5.30
C ALA A 93 -10.90 -3.92 -4.71
N TYR A 94 -11.46 -5.02 -4.27
CA TYR A 94 -10.80 -6.30 -4.10
C TYR A 94 -10.59 -6.95 -5.48
N TYR A 95 -9.82 -6.28 -6.35
CA TYR A 95 -9.84 -6.60 -7.78
C TYR A 95 -9.25 -7.97 -8.12
N ASN A 96 -8.28 -8.46 -7.34
CA ASN A 96 -7.75 -9.81 -7.51
C ASN A 96 -8.85 -10.87 -7.31
N ASP A 97 -9.66 -10.69 -6.27
CA ASP A 97 -10.75 -11.59 -5.94
C ASP A 97 -11.90 -11.46 -6.94
N TRP A 98 -12.19 -10.24 -7.38
CA TRP A 98 -13.14 -9.99 -8.47
C TRP A 98 -12.75 -10.74 -9.75
N GLN A 99 -11.49 -10.66 -10.17
CA GLN A 99 -11.00 -11.40 -11.34
C GLN A 99 -11.08 -12.92 -11.12
N HIS A 100 -10.89 -13.37 -9.89
CA HIS A 100 -11.08 -14.78 -9.55
C HIS A 100 -12.54 -15.19 -9.68
N GLN A 101 -13.49 -14.39 -9.19
CA GLN A 101 -14.93 -14.64 -9.35
C GLN A 101 -15.35 -14.69 -10.81
N ILE A 102 -14.86 -13.79 -11.66
CA ILE A 102 -15.11 -13.82 -13.10
C ILE A 102 -14.65 -15.16 -13.71
N ARG A 103 -13.43 -15.61 -13.38
CA ARG A 103 -12.91 -16.89 -13.88
C ARG A 103 -13.75 -18.07 -13.39
N MET A 104 -14.18 -18.06 -12.15
CA MET A 104 -15.02 -19.12 -11.60
C MET A 104 -16.42 -19.14 -12.24
N ALA A 105 -17.00 -17.96 -12.49
CA ALA A 105 -18.28 -17.84 -13.19
C ALA A 105 -18.19 -18.43 -14.60
N ARG A 106 -17.13 -18.09 -15.35
CA ARG A 106 -16.88 -18.69 -16.70
C ARG A 106 -16.76 -20.20 -16.66
N MET A 107 -16.00 -20.73 -15.72
CA MET A 107 -15.79 -22.18 -15.58
C MET A 107 -17.10 -22.92 -15.25
N ARG A 108 -18.02 -22.27 -14.56
CA ARG A 108 -19.31 -22.84 -14.14
C ARG A 108 -20.47 -22.50 -15.07
N GLY A 109 -20.24 -21.69 -16.10
CA GLY A 109 -21.30 -21.20 -16.99
C GLY A 109 -22.34 -20.33 -16.28
N THR A 110 -21.93 -19.58 -15.24
CA THR A 110 -22.81 -18.65 -14.51
C THR A 110 -22.56 -17.21 -14.92
N ASP A 111 -23.45 -16.30 -14.50
CA ASP A 111 -23.40 -14.88 -14.85
C ASP A 111 -22.16 -14.16 -14.28
N GLU A 112 -21.27 -13.72 -15.16
CA GLU A 112 -20.08 -12.93 -14.80
C GLU A 112 -20.41 -11.51 -14.32
N GLY A 113 -21.57 -10.97 -14.74
CA GLY A 113 -22.00 -9.61 -14.39
C GLY A 113 -22.21 -9.40 -12.88
N ARG A 114 -22.37 -10.48 -12.13
CA ARG A 114 -22.51 -10.46 -10.66
C ARG A 114 -21.20 -10.59 -9.90
N ALA A 115 -20.09 -10.79 -10.58
CA ALA A 115 -18.78 -11.03 -9.95
C ALA A 115 -18.24 -9.84 -9.14
N HIS A 116 -18.80 -8.64 -9.35
CA HIS A 116 -18.42 -7.42 -8.61
C HIS A 116 -19.06 -7.32 -7.22
N ILE A 117 -20.15 -8.06 -6.96
CA ILE A 117 -20.91 -7.95 -5.70
C ILE A 117 -19.99 -8.29 -4.51
N GLY A 118 -19.82 -7.32 -3.61
CA GLY A 118 -18.94 -7.42 -2.44
C GLY A 118 -17.46 -7.26 -2.76
N MET A 119 -17.10 -6.98 -4.03
CA MET A 119 -15.71 -6.81 -4.46
C MET A 119 -15.35 -5.34 -4.73
N ASP A 120 -16.33 -4.49 -4.96
CA ASP A 120 -16.14 -3.06 -5.15
C ASP A 120 -16.16 -2.29 -3.82
N LEU A 121 -15.45 -1.17 -3.78
CA LEU A 121 -15.39 -0.23 -2.67
C LEU A 121 -16.00 1.12 -3.07
N PHE A 122 -17.19 1.05 -3.66
CA PHE A 122 -17.97 2.21 -4.06
C PHE A 122 -19.22 2.39 -3.19
N GLY A 123 -19.69 3.62 -3.09
CA GLY A 123 -20.97 4.02 -2.53
C GLY A 123 -21.21 3.73 -1.05
N PRO A 124 -20.44 4.27 -0.08
CA PRO A 124 -19.45 5.33 -0.24
C PRO A 124 -18.05 4.84 -0.51
N GLU A 125 -17.23 5.68 -1.17
CA GLU A 125 -15.80 5.42 -1.32
C GLU A 125 -15.06 5.73 -0.01
N PRO A 126 -14.18 4.84 0.48
CA PRO A 126 -13.35 5.15 1.63
C PRO A 126 -12.36 6.27 1.33
N ASP A 127 -12.27 7.28 2.20
CA ASP A 127 -11.19 8.28 2.18
C ASP A 127 -10.03 7.79 3.04
N PHE A 128 -9.04 7.16 2.42
CA PHE A 128 -7.90 6.59 3.13
C PHE A 128 -6.94 7.66 3.66
N ALA A 129 -6.87 8.83 3.04
CA ALA A 129 -6.09 9.93 3.57
C ALA A 129 -6.71 10.49 4.86
N ALA A 130 -8.04 10.70 4.88
CA ALA A 130 -8.75 11.12 6.09
C ALA A 130 -8.67 10.04 7.19
N LEU A 131 -8.87 8.77 6.84
CA LEU A 131 -8.71 7.64 7.77
C LEU A 131 -7.31 7.63 8.42
N SER A 132 -6.26 7.77 7.61
CA SER A 132 -4.88 7.79 8.10
C SER A 132 -4.62 8.96 9.03
N LYS A 133 -5.10 10.15 8.69
CA LYS A 133 -5.01 11.35 9.54
C LYS A 133 -5.73 11.16 10.88
N SER A 134 -6.90 10.53 10.89
CA SER A 134 -7.65 10.24 12.12
C SER A 134 -6.89 9.27 13.04
N MET A 135 -6.01 8.44 12.50
CA MET A 135 -5.14 7.51 13.22
C MET A 135 -3.77 8.11 13.59
N GLY A 136 -3.54 9.41 13.30
CA GLY A 136 -2.28 10.09 13.61
C GLY A 136 -1.17 9.93 12.57
N VAL A 137 -1.45 9.33 11.42
CA VAL A 137 -0.50 9.19 10.31
C VAL A 137 -0.62 10.40 9.38
N TRP A 138 0.51 11.01 9.01
CA TRP A 138 0.51 12.01 7.96
C TRP A 138 0.05 11.38 6.64
N ALA A 139 -0.86 12.02 5.95
CA ALA A 139 -1.37 11.46 4.70
C ALA A 139 -1.74 12.53 3.68
N GLU A 140 -1.58 12.18 2.41
CA GLU A 140 -1.99 13.00 1.27
C GLU A 140 -2.71 12.13 0.23
N GLY A 141 -3.79 12.66 -0.32
CA GLY A 141 -4.62 12.00 -1.33
C GLY A 141 -6.10 12.28 -1.13
N PRO A 142 -6.97 11.70 -1.98
CA PRO A 142 -6.62 10.82 -3.11
C PRO A 142 -5.99 11.56 -4.29
N ILE A 143 -4.88 11.07 -4.82
CA ILE A 143 -4.14 11.65 -5.94
C ILE A 143 -4.60 10.99 -7.24
N ALA A 144 -5.19 11.78 -8.13
CA ALA A 144 -5.71 11.30 -9.41
C ALA A 144 -4.76 11.61 -10.59
N ALA A 145 -4.02 12.71 -10.53
CA ALA A 145 -3.14 13.13 -11.61
C ALA A 145 -1.73 12.53 -11.46
N PRO A 146 -1.19 11.82 -12.47
CA PRO A 146 0.14 11.21 -12.39
C PRO A 146 1.27 12.19 -12.05
N GLY A 147 1.15 13.44 -12.50
CA GLY A 147 2.15 14.49 -12.22
C GLY A 147 2.27 14.87 -10.74
N ASP A 148 1.24 14.64 -9.95
CA ASP A 148 1.21 15.01 -8.53
C ASP A 148 1.77 13.90 -7.62
N ILE A 149 1.99 12.69 -8.15
CA ILE A 149 2.47 11.54 -7.37
C ILE A 149 3.88 11.79 -6.82
N ALA A 150 4.82 12.20 -7.68
CA ALA A 150 6.20 12.39 -7.26
C ALA A 150 6.35 13.51 -6.22
N PRO A 151 5.70 14.70 -6.35
CA PRO A 151 5.68 15.72 -5.31
C PRO A 151 5.11 15.23 -3.97
N ALA A 152 4.00 14.48 -3.99
CA ALA A 152 3.39 13.95 -2.77
C ALA A 152 4.29 12.92 -2.07
N VAL A 153 4.89 12.02 -2.84
CA VAL A 153 5.85 11.03 -2.30
C VAL A 153 7.09 11.73 -1.73
N ALA A 154 7.55 12.83 -2.32
CA ALA A 154 8.67 13.60 -1.78
C ALA A 154 8.33 14.20 -0.40
N ARG A 155 7.15 14.81 -0.25
CA ARG A 155 6.69 15.32 1.05
C ARG A 155 6.53 14.20 2.09
N ALA A 156 5.96 13.07 1.70
CA ALA A 156 5.84 11.90 2.57
C ALA A 156 7.20 11.37 3.03
N LEU A 157 8.19 11.38 2.14
CA LEU A 157 9.55 10.93 2.45
C LEU A 157 10.21 11.82 3.53
N GLU A 158 9.98 13.14 3.51
CA GLU A 158 10.48 14.04 4.55
C GLU A 158 9.88 13.70 5.93
N ILE A 159 8.59 13.33 5.97
CA ILE A 159 7.93 12.89 7.21
C ILE A 159 8.56 11.58 7.72
N VAL A 160 8.83 10.64 6.81
CA VAL A 160 9.45 9.35 7.18
C VAL A 160 10.88 9.55 7.67
N ARG A 161 11.65 10.44 7.06
CA ARG A 161 13.00 10.82 7.52
C ARG A 161 12.98 11.50 8.89
N ALA A 162 11.89 12.18 9.21
CA ALA A 162 11.65 12.74 10.55
C ALA A 162 11.20 11.69 11.58
N GLY A 163 11.21 10.39 11.24
CA GLY A 163 10.91 9.30 12.14
C GLY A 163 9.43 8.95 12.28
N LYS A 164 8.56 9.42 11.37
CA LYS A 164 7.10 9.24 11.46
C LYS A 164 6.55 8.49 10.26
N PRO A 165 5.42 7.77 10.39
CA PRO A 165 4.76 7.13 9.26
C PRO A 165 4.06 8.15 8.35
N ALA A 166 4.04 7.85 7.05
CA ALA A 166 3.34 8.65 6.06
C ALA A 166 2.63 7.78 5.03
N LEU A 167 1.44 8.20 4.59
CA LEU A 167 0.65 7.53 3.57
C LEU A 167 0.36 8.47 2.40
N VAL A 168 0.57 7.98 1.19
CA VAL A 168 0.15 8.63 -0.06
C VAL A 168 -0.88 7.74 -0.74
N ASP A 169 -2.13 8.22 -0.82
CA ASP A 169 -3.24 7.53 -1.47
C ASP A 169 -3.27 7.89 -2.96
N VAL A 170 -2.99 6.92 -3.83
CA VAL A 170 -2.92 7.10 -5.29
C VAL A 170 -4.05 6.35 -5.95
N LEU A 171 -4.94 7.09 -6.64
CA LEU A 171 -6.01 6.47 -7.42
C LEU A 171 -5.44 5.73 -8.63
N CYS A 172 -5.78 4.47 -8.71
CA CYS A 172 -5.37 3.60 -9.80
C CYS A 172 -6.59 3.05 -10.53
N ARG A 173 -6.39 2.67 -11.79
CA ARG A 173 -7.40 1.89 -12.51
C ARG A 173 -7.16 0.41 -12.25
N HIS A 174 -8.23 -0.34 -12.02
CA HIS A 174 -8.20 -1.79 -12.18
C HIS A 174 -8.27 -2.11 -13.68
N ARG A 175 -7.51 -3.07 -14.11
CA ARG A 175 -7.43 -3.51 -15.51
C ARG A 175 -8.33 -4.71 -15.76
#